data_5a48e492116a324057cc334f26f258fe
#
_entry.id   5a48e492116a324057cc334f26f258fe
#
_cell.length_a   1.000
_cell.length_b   1.000
_cell.length_c   1.000
_cell.angle_alpha   90.00
_cell.angle_beta   90.00
_cell.angle_gamma   90.00
#
_symmetry.space_group_name_H-M   'P 1'
#
loop_
_entity.id
_entity.type
_entity.pdbx_description
1 polymer ?
#
loop_
_entity_poly.entity_id
_entity_poly.type
_entity_poly.pdbx_seq_one_letter_code
_entity_poly.pdbx_strand_id
1 'polypeptide(L)'
;MSDVIPDFSSATYQLNAEPRVALTHATGEHTQPLRIAINGFGRIGRNVLRALLERFEVLGRAIHVVAINDLASADILLHLLKFDSTHGRLSRLGVSAEVLDDKNNTQLCLTKNNLTYCIKMLSEADPKNLPWRTLGIDVVLECTGHFRSYEQAQLHIAAGAQQVIIGAAPFDNVDACIVMGVNTAELTRKLPIISSVSCTTQALVPLIDTLDKAFGVRSAMMTEIHAVTADQTVLDQAHRDPRRARASGYNIIPTTSSSIAATERVLPAMVGKINGHSIRVPTIDVAAIDVTFVFDTPDVSVDAIREKLRAASLGDLRNIMAYTDEPLVSSDFIHQPESLIIDGQQLMQVGEQYKVFAWYDNEWGYANRLLDMCLHLALSK
;
A
#
# COMPACT_ATOMS: atom_id res chain seq x y z
N MET A 1 -4.62 -7.40 48.91
CA MET A 1 -4.36 -8.01 47.61
C MET A 1 -4.05 -6.86 46.67
N SER A 2 -2.80 -6.63 46.40
CA SER A 2 -2.32 -5.51 45.55
C SER A 2 -2.22 -6.04 44.13
N ASP A 3 -3.08 -5.55 43.26
CA ASP A 3 -3.05 -5.84 41.84
C ASP A 3 -1.80 -5.18 41.25
N VAL A 4 -0.82 -6.02 40.91
CA VAL A 4 0.34 -5.62 40.14
C VAL A 4 -0.08 -5.57 38.67
N ILE A 5 -0.19 -4.36 38.13
CA ILE A 5 -0.35 -4.14 36.69
C ILE A 5 0.97 -4.54 36.03
N PRO A 6 1.01 -5.47 35.07
CA PRO A 6 2.24 -5.81 34.36
C PRO A 6 2.71 -4.58 33.55
N ASP A 7 3.99 -4.27 33.65
CA ASP A 7 4.66 -3.25 32.84
C ASP A 7 4.89 -3.80 31.43
N PHE A 8 4.16 -3.29 30.45
CA PHE A 8 4.26 -3.64 29.03
C PHE A 8 5.34 -2.85 28.25
N SER A 9 6.27 -2.19 28.94
CA SER A 9 7.26 -1.30 28.31
C SER A 9 8.45 -2.01 27.66
N SER A 10 8.54 -3.34 27.65
CA SER A 10 9.73 -4.08 27.15
C SER A 10 9.47 -5.28 26.26
N ALA A 11 8.33 -5.39 25.59
CA ALA A 11 8.19 -6.34 24.50
C ALA A 11 8.83 -5.75 23.23
N THR A 12 10.15 -5.75 23.17
CA THR A 12 10.89 -5.56 21.92
C THR A 12 10.64 -6.78 21.04
N TYR A 13 9.65 -6.67 20.15
CA TYR A 13 9.54 -7.55 19.00
C TYR A 13 10.82 -7.41 18.18
N GLN A 14 11.72 -8.36 18.28
CA GLN A 14 12.73 -8.59 17.27
C GLN A 14 12.07 -9.26 16.06
N LEU A 15 11.20 -8.53 15.38
CA LEU A 15 11.03 -8.72 13.95
C LEU A 15 12.40 -8.39 13.36
N ASN A 16 13.06 -9.35 12.74
CA ASN A 16 14.35 -9.19 12.09
C ASN A 16 14.22 -8.11 11.00
N ALA A 17 14.25 -6.85 11.42
CA ALA A 17 14.24 -5.68 10.57
C ALA A 17 15.65 -5.46 10.01
N GLU A 18 16.14 -6.42 9.25
CA GLU A 18 17.15 -6.12 8.23
C GLU A 18 16.46 -6.17 6.88
N PRO A 19 16.42 -5.06 6.14
CA PRO A 19 16.00 -5.07 4.74
C PRO A 19 17.11 -5.75 3.93
N ARG A 20 17.16 -7.05 3.93
CA ARG A 20 17.96 -7.82 2.99
C ARG A 20 17.15 -8.06 1.72
N VAL A 21 16.86 -7.00 0.97
CA VAL A 21 17.10 -7.10 -0.46
C VAL A 21 18.61 -7.20 -0.55
N ALA A 22 19.15 -8.37 -0.87
CA ALA A 22 20.53 -8.51 -1.23
C ALA A 22 20.75 -7.60 -2.44
N LEU A 23 21.21 -6.37 -2.20
CA LEU A 23 21.94 -5.61 -3.17
C LEU A 23 23.22 -6.43 -3.37
N THR A 24 23.14 -7.46 -4.21
CA THR A 24 24.32 -8.04 -4.82
C THR A 24 25.07 -6.84 -5.40
N HIS A 25 26.25 -6.62 -4.91
CA HIS A 25 27.17 -5.59 -5.37
C HIS A 25 27.27 -5.65 -6.90
N ALA A 26 26.40 -4.92 -7.58
CA ALA A 26 26.66 -4.51 -8.96
C ALA A 26 27.76 -3.46 -8.83
N THR A 27 28.98 -3.90 -8.99
CA THR A 27 30.16 -3.09 -9.14
C THR A 27 29.94 -2.11 -10.27
N GLY A 28 29.95 -0.81 -9.94
CA GLY A 28 30.37 0.25 -10.84
C GLY A 28 29.49 0.52 -12.05
N GLU A 29 28.45 1.34 -11.85
CA GLU A 29 28.07 2.45 -12.72
C GLU A 29 27.06 3.27 -11.90
N HIS A 30 27.28 4.59 -11.79
CA HIS A 30 26.35 5.52 -11.12
C HIS A 30 25.03 5.57 -11.92
N THR A 31 24.09 4.67 -11.64
CA THR A 31 22.75 4.79 -12.19
C THR A 31 22.09 6.00 -11.51
N GLN A 32 21.61 6.95 -12.30
CA GLN A 32 20.84 8.09 -11.80
C GLN A 32 19.63 7.56 -11.03
N PRO A 33 19.27 8.15 -9.88
CA PRO A 33 18.09 7.74 -9.12
C PRO A 33 16.82 7.92 -9.96
N LEU A 34 15.84 7.04 -9.76
CA LEU A 34 14.51 7.19 -10.35
C LEU A 34 13.86 8.47 -9.83
N ARG A 35 13.51 9.37 -10.73
CA ARG A 35 12.93 10.68 -10.42
C ARG A 35 11.41 10.56 -10.36
N ILE A 36 10.84 10.64 -9.17
CA ILE A 36 9.40 10.50 -9.00
C ILE A 36 8.72 11.82 -8.61
N ALA A 37 7.45 11.93 -8.99
CA ALA A 37 6.55 12.95 -8.48
C ALA A 37 5.37 12.28 -7.75
N ILE A 38 4.87 12.91 -6.69
CA ILE A 38 3.67 12.47 -5.98
C ILE A 38 2.55 13.45 -6.32
N ASN A 39 1.52 12.97 -7.02
CA ASN A 39 0.31 13.74 -7.31
C ASN A 39 -0.78 13.35 -6.30
N GLY A 40 -1.15 14.28 -5.43
CA GLY A 40 -1.98 14.06 -4.26
C GLY A 40 -1.17 13.74 -3.00
N PHE A 41 -1.10 14.70 -2.08
CA PHE A 41 -0.37 14.55 -0.82
C PHE A 41 -1.33 14.32 0.35
N GLY A 42 -2.35 13.48 0.08
CA GLY A 42 -3.31 12.95 1.05
C GLY A 42 -2.67 11.89 1.97
N ARG A 43 -3.46 10.98 2.51
CA ARG A 43 -2.97 9.88 3.38
C ARG A 43 -1.84 9.10 2.69
N ILE A 44 -2.11 8.54 1.50
CA ILE A 44 -1.16 7.67 0.81
C ILE A 44 0.09 8.44 0.37
N GLY A 45 -0.04 9.60 -0.27
CA GLY A 45 1.13 10.40 -0.69
C GLY A 45 2.06 10.78 0.47
N ARG A 46 1.50 11.17 1.63
CA ARG A 46 2.30 11.44 2.83
C ARG A 46 2.96 10.19 3.40
N ASN A 47 2.26 9.06 3.40
CA ASN A 47 2.83 7.80 3.90
C ASN A 47 3.91 7.24 2.95
N VAL A 48 3.80 7.44 1.64
CA VAL A 48 4.89 7.15 0.70
C VAL A 48 6.15 7.95 1.06
N LEU A 49 6.02 9.26 1.30
CA LEU A 49 7.17 10.07 1.69
C LEU A 49 7.73 9.66 3.06
N ARG A 50 6.87 9.38 4.05
CA ARG A 50 7.29 8.91 5.39
C ARG A 50 8.02 7.56 5.32
N ALA A 51 7.50 6.60 4.57
CA ALA A 51 8.11 5.29 4.38
C ALA A 51 9.46 5.40 3.64
N LEU A 52 9.58 6.30 2.66
CA LEU A 52 10.86 6.61 2.01
C LEU A 52 11.88 7.17 3.02
N LEU A 53 11.46 8.10 3.89
CA LEU A 53 12.33 8.71 4.91
C LEU A 53 12.75 7.70 5.99
N GLU A 54 11.89 6.75 6.34
CA GLU A 54 12.22 5.66 7.26
C GLU A 54 13.24 4.71 6.65
N ARG A 55 13.05 4.37 5.37
CA ARG A 55 13.91 3.47 4.60
C ARG A 55 15.00 4.22 3.81
N PHE A 56 15.32 5.46 4.19
CA PHE A 56 16.17 6.38 3.39
C PHE A 56 17.56 5.81 3.11
N GLU A 57 18.16 5.10 4.05
CA GLU A 57 19.48 4.46 3.91
C GLU A 57 19.52 3.48 2.74
N VAL A 58 18.40 2.82 2.46
CA VAL A 58 18.25 1.84 1.38
C VAL A 58 17.72 2.49 0.10
N LEU A 59 16.64 3.27 0.22
CA LEU A 59 15.89 3.80 -0.93
C LEU A 59 16.39 5.15 -1.44
N GLY A 60 17.00 5.98 -0.58
CA GLY A 60 17.36 7.35 -0.92
C GLY A 60 18.41 7.49 -2.03
N ARG A 61 19.16 6.43 -2.34
CA ARG A 61 20.07 6.39 -3.47
C ARG A 61 19.39 5.95 -4.78
N ALA A 62 18.28 5.22 -4.67
CA ALA A 62 17.57 4.65 -5.81
C ALA A 62 16.38 5.50 -6.26
N ILE A 63 15.75 6.24 -5.33
CA ILE A 63 14.50 6.98 -5.57
C ILE A 63 14.68 8.43 -5.11
N HIS A 64 14.31 9.38 -5.98
CA HIS A 64 14.34 10.80 -5.71
C HIS A 64 12.96 11.42 -5.91
N VAL A 65 12.29 11.88 -4.83
CA VAL A 65 11.04 12.63 -4.92
C VAL A 65 11.35 14.06 -5.34
N VAL A 66 11.06 14.41 -6.58
CA VAL A 66 11.40 15.72 -7.17
C VAL A 66 10.33 16.75 -6.89
N ALA A 67 9.07 16.33 -6.93
CA ALA A 67 7.93 17.23 -6.77
C ALA A 67 6.75 16.54 -6.08
N ILE A 68 5.96 17.36 -5.40
CA ILE A 68 4.66 17.01 -4.83
C ILE A 68 3.66 18.02 -5.40
N ASN A 69 2.52 17.52 -5.90
CA ASN A 69 1.40 18.35 -6.31
C ASN A 69 0.18 18.09 -5.44
N ASP A 70 -0.41 19.14 -4.88
CA ASP A 70 -1.68 19.06 -4.13
C ASP A 70 -2.36 20.44 -4.14
N LEU A 71 -3.69 20.48 -4.05
CA LEU A 71 -4.45 21.73 -4.08
C LEU A 71 -4.51 22.45 -2.72
N ALA A 72 -4.17 21.75 -1.64
CA ALA A 72 -4.07 22.35 -0.31
C ALA A 72 -2.82 23.23 -0.19
N SER A 73 -2.83 24.19 0.73
CA SER A 73 -1.66 25.03 0.96
C SER A 73 -0.47 24.25 1.51
N ALA A 74 0.73 24.66 1.14
CA ALA A 74 1.97 24.02 1.60
C ALA A 74 2.08 23.96 3.13
N ASP A 75 1.60 24.97 3.86
CA ASP A 75 1.60 25.00 5.31
C ASP A 75 0.70 23.93 5.94
N ILE A 76 -0.49 23.72 5.38
CA ILE A 76 -1.39 22.65 5.83
C ILE A 76 -0.80 21.28 5.52
N LEU A 77 -0.21 21.11 4.33
CA LEU A 77 0.44 19.86 3.96
C LEU A 77 1.65 19.56 4.87
N LEU A 78 2.46 20.57 5.18
CA LEU A 78 3.56 20.48 6.15
C LEU A 78 3.05 20.11 7.54
N HIS A 79 1.97 20.75 8.01
CA HIS A 79 1.36 20.44 9.30
C HIS A 79 0.94 18.97 9.37
N LEU A 80 0.21 18.49 8.36
CA LEU A 80 -0.26 17.10 8.27
C LEU A 80 0.88 16.10 8.08
N LEU A 81 1.99 16.48 7.48
CA LEU A 81 3.19 15.66 7.42
C LEU A 81 3.89 15.55 8.78
N LYS A 82 3.97 16.67 9.54
CA LYS A 82 4.58 16.71 10.87
C LYS A 82 3.78 15.95 11.93
N PHE A 83 2.45 16.01 11.83
CA PHE A 83 1.53 15.48 12.85
C PHE A 83 0.52 14.54 12.19
N ASP A 84 0.69 13.26 12.43
CA ASP A 84 -0.18 12.23 11.91
C ASP A 84 -0.86 11.49 13.06
N SER A 85 -2.20 11.35 12.98
CA SER A 85 -2.98 10.74 14.05
C SER A 85 -2.76 9.23 14.16
N THR A 86 -2.38 8.58 13.07
CA THR A 86 -2.13 7.13 12.99
C THR A 86 -0.65 6.83 13.19
N HIS A 87 0.21 7.43 12.36
CA HIS A 87 1.64 7.11 12.30
C HIS A 87 2.51 8.05 13.17
N GLY A 88 1.89 8.96 13.90
CA GLY A 88 2.57 9.82 14.89
C GLY A 88 3.40 10.96 14.27
N ARG A 89 4.28 11.54 15.07
CA ARG A 89 5.06 12.71 14.67
C ARG A 89 6.21 12.35 13.76
N LEU A 90 6.44 13.15 12.69
CA LEU A 90 7.57 13.00 11.77
C LEU A 90 8.92 13.03 12.49
N SER A 91 9.03 13.83 13.55
CA SER A 91 10.27 13.95 14.36
C SER A 91 10.73 12.62 14.98
N ARG A 92 9.84 11.62 15.12
CA ARG A 92 10.24 10.28 15.57
C ARG A 92 11.16 9.57 14.59
N LEU A 93 11.12 9.95 13.30
CA LEU A 93 12.04 9.45 12.27
C LEU A 93 13.38 10.21 12.25
N GLY A 94 13.63 11.11 13.20
CA GLY A 94 14.80 11.98 13.21
C GLY A 94 14.78 13.04 12.09
N VAL A 95 13.59 13.38 11.57
CA VAL A 95 13.40 14.31 10.46
C VAL A 95 12.76 15.60 10.97
N SER A 96 13.37 16.74 10.64
CA SER A 96 12.72 18.06 10.68
C SER A 96 12.24 18.45 9.28
N ALA A 97 11.18 19.24 9.20
CA ALA A 97 10.60 19.68 7.95
C ALA A 97 10.18 21.14 8.03
N GLU A 98 10.38 21.88 6.96
CA GLU A 98 9.93 23.26 6.79
C GLU A 98 9.51 23.53 5.35
N VAL A 99 8.71 24.57 5.15
CA VAL A 99 8.38 25.09 3.83
C VAL A 99 9.20 26.36 3.60
N LEU A 100 9.92 26.38 2.50
CA LEU A 100 10.56 27.58 1.99
C LEU A 100 9.73 28.11 0.82
N ASP A 101 9.26 29.34 0.93
CA ASP A 101 8.44 30.00 -0.09
C ASP A 101 9.16 31.21 -0.63
N ASP A 102 9.68 31.10 -1.84
CA ASP A 102 10.30 32.20 -2.60
C ASP A 102 9.47 32.49 -3.84
N LYS A 103 8.50 33.40 -3.68
CA LYS A 103 7.56 34.01 -4.64
C LYS A 103 7.07 33.18 -5.84
N ASN A 104 7.83 32.20 -6.33
CA ASN A 104 7.49 31.29 -7.45
C ASN A 104 8.12 29.89 -7.27
N ASN A 105 8.70 29.60 -6.13
CA ASN A 105 9.41 28.35 -5.90
C ASN A 105 9.20 27.85 -4.46
N THR A 106 7.97 27.40 -4.19
CA THR A 106 7.63 26.79 -2.89
C THR A 106 8.26 25.40 -2.81
N GLN A 107 8.98 25.12 -1.73
CA GLN A 107 9.67 23.86 -1.51
C GLN A 107 9.39 23.32 -0.10
N LEU A 108 9.16 22.02 -0.01
CA LEU A 108 9.21 21.27 1.25
C LEU A 108 10.65 20.78 1.48
N CYS A 109 11.32 21.33 2.46
CA CYS A 109 12.68 20.93 2.83
C CYS A 109 12.66 20.04 4.07
N LEU A 110 13.31 18.88 3.95
CA LEU A 110 13.40 17.83 4.95
C LEU A 110 14.86 17.70 5.38
N THR A 111 15.13 17.76 6.68
CA THR A 111 16.49 17.60 7.20
C THR A 111 16.58 16.37 8.09
N LYS A 112 17.50 15.46 7.75
CA LYS A 112 17.85 14.26 8.53
C LYS A 112 19.39 14.12 8.56
N ASN A 113 19.97 13.89 9.74
CA ASN A 113 21.42 13.70 9.90
C ASN A 113 22.25 14.84 9.25
N ASN A 114 21.83 16.10 9.41
CA ASN A 114 22.46 17.30 8.81
C ASN A 114 22.47 17.35 7.26
N LEU A 115 21.72 16.48 6.61
CA LEU A 115 21.49 16.51 5.17
C LEU A 115 20.11 17.09 4.91
N THR A 116 20.02 18.14 4.11
CA THR A 116 18.75 18.75 3.69
C THR A 116 18.41 18.34 2.28
N TYR A 117 17.17 17.93 2.10
CA TYR A 117 16.59 17.50 0.84
C TYR A 117 15.31 18.29 0.58
N CYS A 118 15.25 19.04 -0.52
CA CYS A 118 14.12 19.90 -0.83
C CYS A 118 13.33 19.36 -2.02
N ILE A 119 12.01 19.32 -1.88
CA ILE A 119 11.02 18.80 -2.84
C ILE A 119 10.20 20.00 -3.34
N LYS A 120 10.04 20.15 -4.64
CA LYS A 120 9.20 21.21 -5.21
C LYS A 120 7.73 20.97 -4.88
N MET A 121 7.06 21.99 -4.34
CA MET A 121 5.62 21.98 -4.09
C MET A 121 4.90 22.66 -5.26
N LEU A 122 3.87 22.01 -5.79
CA LEU A 122 3.02 22.48 -6.88
C LEU A 122 1.57 22.50 -6.42
N SER A 123 0.76 23.35 -7.04
CA SER A 123 -0.70 23.43 -6.80
C SER A 123 -1.43 23.62 -8.12
N GLU A 124 -1.56 22.53 -8.87
CA GLU A 124 -2.17 22.49 -10.19
C GLU A 124 -3.26 21.42 -10.23
N ALA A 125 -4.46 21.84 -10.66
CA ALA A 125 -5.63 20.96 -10.72
C ALA A 125 -5.66 20.09 -11.98
N ASP A 126 -5.20 20.63 -13.11
CA ASP A 126 -5.16 19.89 -14.39
C ASP A 126 -3.77 19.26 -14.59
N PRO A 127 -3.66 17.94 -14.58
CA PRO A 127 -2.38 17.26 -14.75
C PRO A 127 -1.62 17.62 -16.05
N LYS A 128 -2.30 18.09 -17.08
CA LYS A 128 -1.67 18.54 -18.35
C LYS A 128 -0.71 19.72 -18.16
N ASN A 129 -0.98 20.57 -17.17
CA ASN A 129 -0.23 21.78 -16.90
C ASN A 129 0.97 21.54 -15.96
N LEU A 130 1.09 20.34 -15.41
CA LEU A 130 2.17 19.99 -14.51
C LEU A 130 3.51 19.92 -15.26
N PRO A 131 4.61 20.49 -14.71
CA PRO A 131 5.87 20.64 -15.43
C PRO A 131 6.73 19.38 -15.43
N TRP A 132 6.14 18.19 -15.64
CA TRP A 132 6.85 16.91 -15.51
C TRP A 132 8.03 16.80 -16.45
N ARG A 133 7.89 17.29 -17.70
CA ARG A 133 9.00 17.29 -18.68
C ARG A 133 10.16 18.15 -18.20
N THR A 134 9.91 19.36 -17.74
CA THR A 134 10.94 20.29 -17.26
C THR A 134 11.64 19.76 -16.00
N LEU A 135 10.88 19.08 -15.15
CA LEU A 135 11.40 18.47 -13.92
C LEU A 135 12.06 17.11 -14.18
N GLY A 136 11.98 16.57 -15.39
CA GLY A 136 12.55 15.27 -15.74
C GLY A 136 11.97 14.13 -14.90
N ILE A 137 10.64 14.07 -14.80
CA ILE A 137 9.96 13.04 -13.99
C ILE A 137 9.90 11.72 -14.77
N ASP A 138 10.47 10.67 -14.18
CA ASP A 138 10.37 9.31 -14.71
C ASP A 138 9.01 8.70 -14.38
N VAL A 139 8.59 8.76 -13.11
CA VAL A 139 7.36 8.14 -12.63
C VAL A 139 6.52 9.14 -11.84
N VAL A 140 5.23 9.22 -12.15
CA VAL A 140 4.23 9.87 -11.30
C VAL A 140 3.53 8.81 -10.47
N LEU A 141 3.53 8.98 -9.15
CA LEU A 141 2.64 8.25 -8.24
C LEU A 141 1.34 9.05 -8.16
N GLU A 142 0.28 8.53 -8.78
CA GLU A 142 -1.05 9.14 -8.77
C GLU A 142 -1.80 8.71 -7.50
N CYS A 143 -1.76 9.57 -6.49
CA CYS A 143 -2.29 9.32 -5.14
C CYS A 143 -3.52 10.18 -4.79
N THR A 144 -4.11 10.89 -5.76
CA THR A 144 -5.31 11.72 -5.51
C THR A 144 -6.59 10.89 -5.36
N GLY A 145 -6.63 9.70 -5.95
CA GLY A 145 -7.83 8.88 -6.06
C GLY A 145 -8.83 9.39 -7.12
N HIS A 146 -8.50 10.45 -7.86
CA HIS A 146 -9.37 11.05 -8.89
C HIS A 146 -9.03 10.56 -10.29
N PHE A 147 -7.76 10.57 -10.68
CA PHE A 147 -7.30 10.23 -12.04
C PHE A 147 -6.99 8.74 -12.16
N ARG A 148 -8.05 7.92 -12.18
CA ARG A 148 -7.95 6.46 -12.08
C ARG A 148 -8.27 5.72 -13.38
N SER A 149 -8.74 6.41 -14.43
CA SER A 149 -8.91 5.82 -15.76
C SER A 149 -7.62 5.95 -16.58
N TYR A 150 -7.50 5.12 -17.61
CA TYR A 150 -6.38 5.18 -18.56
C TYR A 150 -6.25 6.58 -19.18
N GLU A 151 -7.37 7.13 -19.69
CA GLU A 151 -7.40 8.44 -20.31
C GLU A 151 -6.98 9.55 -19.33
N GLN A 152 -7.45 9.49 -18.09
CA GLN A 152 -7.09 10.48 -17.07
C GLN A 152 -5.60 10.38 -16.69
N ALA A 153 -5.05 9.18 -16.53
CA ALA A 153 -3.63 8.99 -16.23
C ALA A 153 -2.73 9.43 -17.40
N GLN A 154 -3.19 9.33 -18.66
CA GLN A 154 -2.48 9.84 -19.83
C GLN A 154 -2.18 11.35 -19.77
N LEU A 155 -2.93 12.13 -19.00
CA LEU A 155 -2.66 13.55 -18.83
C LEU A 155 -1.26 13.81 -18.25
N HIS A 156 -0.79 12.96 -17.35
CA HIS A 156 0.56 13.05 -16.81
C HIS A 156 1.64 12.68 -17.85
N ILE A 157 1.35 11.70 -18.71
CA ILE A 157 2.25 11.34 -19.83
C ILE A 157 2.34 12.51 -20.83
N ALA A 158 1.20 13.14 -21.16
CA ALA A 158 1.17 14.33 -22.01
C ALA A 158 1.96 15.50 -21.41
N ALA A 159 1.93 15.66 -20.09
CA ALA A 159 2.75 16.63 -19.34
C ALA A 159 4.24 16.30 -19.31
N GLY A 160 4.64 15.11 -19.73
CA GLY A 160 6.03 14.71 -19.92
C GLY A 160 6.59 13.72 -18.92
N ALA A 161 5.78 13.10 -18.06
CA ALA A 161 6.17 11.93 -17.29
C ALA A 161 6.40 10.73 -18.22
N GLN A 162 7.32 9.84 -17.87
CA GLN A 162 7.57 8.64 -18.69
C GLN A 162 6.58 7.51 -18.33
N GLN A 163 6.17 7.44 -17.06
CA GLN A 163 5.26 6.41 -16.55
C GLN A 163 4.39 6.96 -15.43
N VAL A 164 3.19 6.37 -15.27
CA VAL A 164 2.26 6.65 -14.17
C VAL A 164 1.96 5.35 -13.44
N ILE A 165 2.08 5.37 -12.11
CA ILE A 165 1.56 4.33 -11.22
C ILE A 165 0.31 4.88 -10.55
N ILE A 166 -0.85 4.35 -10.93
CA ILE A 166 -2.12 4.67 -10.28
C ILE A 166 -2.14 3.99 -8.91
N GLY A 167 -2.11 4.79 -7.84
CA GLY A 167 -2.14 4.35 -6.45
C GLY A 167 -3.55 4.01 -5.97
N ALA A 168 -4.33 3.31 -6.78
CA ALA A 168 -5.68 2.84 -6.51
C ALA A 168 -6.09 1.79 -7.55
N ALA A 169 -7.19 1.04 -7.28
CA ALA A 169 -7.80 0.20 -8.32
C ALA A 169 -8.28 1.07 -9.50
N PRO A 170 -7.92 0.75 -10.75
CA PRO A 170 -8.29 1.55 -11.91
C PRO A 170 -9.78 1.42 -12.24
N PHE A 171 -10.37 2.44 -12.87
CA PHE A 171 -11.76 2.40 -13.29
C PHE A 171 -11.97 1.58 -14.58
N ASP A 172 -10.93 1.46 -15.39
CA ASP A 172 -10.95 0.77 -16.68
C ASP A 172 -9.68 -0.07 -16.86
N ASN A 173 -9.43 -0.53 -18.09
CA ASN A 173 -8.22 -1.28 -18.40
C ASN A 173 -7.02 -0.34 -18.49
N VAL A 174 -5.94 -0.72 -17.84
CA VAL A 174 -4.61 -0.10 -17.89
C VAL A 174 -3.61 -1.10 -18.45
N ASP A 175 -2.38 -0.66 -18.73
CA ASP A 175 -1.37 -1.53 -19.36
C ASP A 175 -1.03 -2.75 -18.51
N ALA A 176 -0.97 -2.59 -17.17
CA ALA A 176 -0.87 -3.70 -16.23
C ALA A 176 -1.42 -3.35 -14.85
N CYS A 177 -1.97 -4.36 -14.16
CA CYS A 177 -2.31 -4.33 -12.75
C CYS A 177 -1.27 -5.14 -11.99
N ILE A 178 -0.48 -4.50 -11.15
CA ILE A 178 0.69 -5.12 -10.51
C ILE A 178 0.41 -5.41 -9.03
N VAL A 179 0.66 -6.66 -8.64
CA VAL A 179 0.74 -7.11 -7.26
C VAL A 179 2.16 -7.61 -6.99
N MET A 180 2.84 -6.92 -6.10
CA MET A 180 4.23 -7.25 -5.75
C MET A 180 4.33 -8.65 -5.16
N GLY A 181 5.32 -9.43 -5.61
CA GLY A 181 5.50 -10.82 -5.21
C GLY A 181 4.71 -11.85 -6.03
N VAL A 182 3.74 -11.42 -6.86
CA VAL A 182 2.94 -12.32 -7.71
C VAL A 182 3.26 -12.12 -9.18
N ASN A 183 3.01 -10.93 -9.73
CA ASN A 183 3.31 -10.62 -11.12
C ASN A 183 4.32 -9.47 -11.27
N THR A 184 5.23 -9.31 -10.33
CA THR A 184 6.27 -8.28 -10.35
C THR A 184 7.07 -8.24 -11.66
N ALA A 185 7.25 -9.38 -12.32
CA ALA A 185 7.96 -9.48 -13.60
C ALA A 185 7.28 -8.72 -14.76
N GLU A 186 5.97 -8.46 -14.67
CA GLU A 186 5.23 -7.66 -15.65
C GLU A 186 5.51 -6.15 -15.48
N LEU A 187 6.04 -5.74 -14.33
CA LEU A 187 6.37 -4.34 -14.04
C LEU A 187 7.62 -3.92 -14.82
N THR A 188 7.43 -3.19 -15.91
CA THR A 188 8.52 -2.71 -16.76
C THR A 188 8.36 -1.23 -17.09
N ARG A 189 9.46 -0.56 -17.44
CA ARG A 189 9.46 0.85 -17.89
C ARG A 189 8.77 1.05 -19.27
N LYS A 190 8.40 -0.03 -19.96
CA LYS A 190 7.74 0.03 -21.27
C LYS A 190 6.24 0.26 -21.19
N LEU A 191 5.65 0.08 -20.02
CA LEU A 191 4.21 0.22 -19.78
C LEU A 191 3.92 1.61 -19.21
N PRO A 192 3.40 2.55 -19.99
CA PRO A 192 3.25 3.93 -19.55
C PRO A 192 2.25 4.12 -18.40
N ILE A 193 1.19 3.30 -18.32
CA ILE A 193 0.13 3.46 -17.31
C ILE A 193 -0.14 2.13 -16.64
N ILE A 194 0.28 2.02 -15.40
CA ILE A 194 0.09 0.82 -14.58
C ILE A 194 -0.70 1.16 -13.31
N SER A 195 -1.29 0.16 -12.70
CA SER A 195 -1.97 0.30 -11.41
C SER A 195 -1.36 -0.61 -10.36
N SER A 196 -1.17 -0.07 -9.17
CA SER A 196 -0.87 -0.83 -7.94
C SER A 196 -2.12 -1.47 -7.31
N VAL A 197 -3.25 -1.46 -8.03
CA VAL A 197 -4.56 -1.95 -7.58
C VAL A 197 -4.97 -1.37 -6.22
N SER A 198 -5.63 -2.13 -5.33
CA SER A 198 -5.98 -1.65 -3.99
C SER A 198 -5.13 -2.32 -2.91
N CYS A 199 -5.11 -1.72 -1.70
CA CYS A 199 -4.46 -2.33 -0.54
C CYS A 199 -5.01 -3.74 -0.26
N THR A 200 -6.31 -3.94 -0.37
CA THR A 200 -6.96 -5.23 -0.22
C THR A 200 -6.54 -6.21 -1.31
N THR A 201 -6.39 -5.75 -2.56
CA THR A 201 -5.90 -6.61 -3.65
C THR A 201 -4.44 -7.02 -3.42
N GLN A 202 -3.60 -6.11 -2.94
CA GLN A 202 -2.21 -6.40 -2.54
C GLN A 202 -2.12 -7.43 -1.41
N ALA A 203 -3.14 -7.54 -0.54
CA ALA A 203 -3.24 -8.54 0.51
C ALA A 203 -3.83 -9.88 -0.01
N LEU A 204 -4.92 -9.80 -0.76
CA LEU A 204 -5.72 -10.96 -1.16
C LEU A 204 -5.02 -11.82 -2.23
N VAL A 205 -4.42 -11.19 -3.22
CA VAL A 205 -3.83 -11.90 -4.36
C VAL A 205 -2.64 -12.80 -3.96
N PRO A 206 -1.67 -12.37 -3.14
CA PRO A 206 -0.60 -13.25 -2.68
C PRO A 206 -1.11 -14.45 -1.86
N LEU A 207 -2.17 -14.25 -1.06
CA LEU A 207 -2.81 -15.34 -0.32
C LEU A 207 -3.39 -16.39 -1.28
N ILE A 208 -4.21 -15.93 -2.25
CA ILE A 208 -4.85 -16.83 -3.22
C ILE A 208 -3.81 -17.53 -4.07
N ASP A 209 -2.85 -16.81 -4.64
CA ASP A 209 -1.81 -17.37 -5.50
C ASP A 209 -1.00 -18.47 -4.77
N THR A 210 -0.68 -18.23 -3.48
CA THR A 210 0.03 -19.22 -2.65
C THR A 210 -0.78 -20.49 -2.45
N LEU A 211 -2.07 -20.36 -2.16
CA LEU A 211 -2.94 -21.51 -1.88
C LEU A 211 -3.41 -22.22 -3.16
N ASP A 212 -3.64 -21.47 -4.25
CA ASP A 212 -3.98 -22.03 -5.55
C ASP A 212 -2.84 -22.90 -6.11
N LYS A 213 -1.60 -22.42 -6.06
CA LYS A 213 -0.41 -23.16 -6.46
C LYS A 213 -0.18 -24.43 -5.61
N ALA A 214 -0.61 -24.41 -4.34
CA ALA A 214 -0.40 -25.52 -3.43
C ALA A 214 -1.50 -26.58 -3.50
N PHE A 215 -2.76 -26.15 -3.59
CA PHE A 215 -3.92 -27.04 -3.36
C PHE A 215 -4.99 -26.94 -4.46
N GLY A 216 -4.87 -25.98 -5.39
CA GLY A 216 -5.92 -25.65 -6.36
C GLY A 216 -7.14 -25.01 -5.70
N VAL A 217 -7.42 -23.75 -5.98
CA VAL A 217 -8.62 -23.08 -5.45
C VAL A 217 -9.80 -23.39 -6.36
N ARG A 218 -10.78 -24.14 -5.83
CA ARG A 218 -12.05 -24.43 -6.49
C ARG A 218 -13.02 -23.26 -6.37
N SER A 219 -13.10 -22.66 -5.18
CA SER A 219 -13.85 -21.44 -4.90
C SER A 219 -13.36 -20.72 -3.67
N ALA A 220 -13.58 -19.39 -3.60
CA ALA A 220 -13.26 -18.57 -2.45
C ALA A 220 -14.36 -17.53 -2.20
N MET A 221 -14.67 -17.27 -0.92
CA MET A 221 -15.60 -16.23 -0.49
C MET A 221 -14.88 -15.31 0.51
N MET A 222 -14.78 -14.01 0.19
CA MET A 222 -14.07 -13.04 1.00
C MET A 222 -15.00 -12.05 1.68
N THR A 223 -14.76 -11.79 2.95
CA THR A 223 -15.23 -10.60 3.65
C THR A 223 -14.04 -9.69 3.97
N GLU A 224 -14.04 -8.50 3.39
CA GLU A 224 -13.08 -7.46 3.71
C GLU A 224 -13.60 -6.64 4.90
N ILE A 225 -12.91 -6.67 6.04
CA ILE A 225 -13.18 -5.86 7.23
C ILE A 225 -12.20 -4.71 7.21
N HIS A 226 -12.67 -3.49 6.92
CA HIS A 226 -11.79 -2.40 6.55
C HIS A 226 -11.99 -1.15 7.41
N ALA A 227 -10.90 -0.52 7.82
CA ALA A 227 -10.92 0.79 8.43
C ALA A 227 -11.64 1.82 7.55
N VAL A 228 -12.09 2.92 8.14
CA VAL A 228 -12.65 4.05 7.39
C VAL A 228 -11.59 4.67 6.48
N THR A 229 -12.02 5.22 5.34
CA THR A 229 -11.13 5.89 4.38
C THR A 229 -11.64 7.29 4.08
N ALA A 230 -10.81 8.10 3.41
CA ALA A 230 -11.18 9.46 3.00
C ALA A 230 -12.42 9.53 2.06
N ASP A 231 -12.85 8.41 1.48
CA ASP A 231 -14.10 8.29 0.71
C ASP A 231 -15.37 8.31 1.62
N GLN A 232 -15.20 8.20 2.94
CA GLN A 232 -16.28 8.20 3.92
C GLN A 232 -16.23 9.46 4.77
N THR A 233 -17.42 9.88 5.25
CA THR A 233 -17.57 11.07 6.07
C THR A 233 -17.85 10.73 7.52
N VAL A 234 -17.46 11.61 8.43
CA VAL A 234 -17.68 11.43 9.87
C VAL A 234 -19.18 11.48 10.22
N LEU A 235 -19.93 12.39 9.57
CA LEU A 235 -21.39 12.55 9.73
C LEU A 235 -22.12 12.09 8.47
N ASP A 236 -23.44 11.88 8.56
CA ASP A 236 -24.31 11.57 7.42
C ASP A 236 -24.20 12.67 6.36
N GLN A 237 -23.76 12.31 5.15
CA GLN A 237 -23.55 13.24 4.04
C GLN A 237 -23.84 12.53 2.70
N ALA A 238 -24.23 13.30 1.69
CA ALA A 238 -24.49 12.78 0.37
C ALA A 238 -23.29 12.01 -0.21
N HIS A 239 -23.52 10.80 -0.67
CA HIS A 239 -22.56 9.93 -1.30
C HIS A 239 -23.27 9.08 -2.36
N ARG A 240 -22.55 8.68 -3.44
CA ARG A 240 -23.10 7.81 -4.51
C ARG A 240 -23.56 6.43 -4.00
N ASP A 241 -22.89 5.89 -2.99
CA ASP A 241 -23.32 4.69 -2.26
C ASP A 241 -24.10 5.13 -1.02
N PRO A 242 -25.43 4.82 -0.92
CA PRO A 242 -26.25 5.21 0.24
C PRO A 242 -25.75 4.66 1.57
N ARG A 243 -25.03 3.55 1.59
CA ARG A 243 -24.46 2.99 2.82
C ARG A 243 -23.22 3.78 3.25
N ARG A 244 -22.34 4.17 2.31
CA ARG A 244 -21.20 5.06 2.60
C ARG A 244 -21.61 6.50 2.94
N ALA A 245 -22.82 6.89 2.64
CA ALA A 245 -23.39 8.18 3.04
C ALA A 245 -23.61 8.30 4.56
N ARG A 246 -23.51 7.19 5.31
CA ARG A 246 -23.74 7.16 6.75
C ARG A 246 -22.46 7.41 7.54
N ALA A 247 -22.65 7.97 8.75
CA ALA A 247 -21.60 8.32 9.70
C ALA A 247 -20.60 7.18 9.95
N SER A 248 -19.38 7.32 9.48
CA SER A 248 -18.35 6.26 9.44
C SER A 248 -17.80 5.91 10.82
N GLY A 249 -17.76 6.86 11.76
CA GLY A 249 -17.28 6.63 13.12
C GLY A 249 -18.27 5.97 14.06
N TYR A 250 -19.48 5.64 13.58
CA TYR A 250 -20.57 5.11 14.40
C TYR A 250 -21.19 3.80 13.89
N ASN A 251 -21.03 3.50 12.61
CA ASN A 251 -21.72 2.41 11.94
C ASN A 251 -20.79 1.31 11.43
N ILE A 252 -21.27 0.06 11.45
CA ILE A 252 -20.75 -1.03 10.63
C ILE A 252 -21.42 -0.92 9.25
N ILE A 253 -20.63 -0.70 8.19
CA ILE A 253 -21.16 -0.32 6.88
C ILE A 253 -20.80 -1.39 5.82
N PRO A 254 -21.73 -2.30 5.47
CA PRO A 254 -21.52 -3.20 4.33
C PRO A 254 -21.50 -2.41 3.01
N THR A 255 -20.52 -2.70 2.16
CA THR A 255 -20.36 -2.03 0.86
C THR A 255 -19.62 -2.93 -0.14
N THR A 256 -19.36 -2.44 -1.32
CA THR A 256 -18.63 -3.15 -2.37
C THR A 256 -17.12 -3.10 -2.15
N SER A 257 -16.42 -4.13 -2.65
CA SER A 257 -14.96 -4.14 -2.78
C SER A 257 -14.57 -4.23 -4.25
N SER A 258 -13.59 -3.44 -4.66
CA SER A 258 -12.99 -3.53 -6.01
C SER A 258 -11.97 -4.67 -6.13
N SER A 259 -11.62 -5.31 -5.02
CA SER A 259 -10.55 -6.30 -4.99
C SER A 259 -10.91 -7.61 -5.70
N ILE A 260 -12.20 -7.95 -5.81
CA ILE A 260 -12.62 -9.17 -6.53
C ILE A 260 -12.27 -9.05 -8.02
N ALA A 261 -12.77 -8.02 -8.70
CA ALA A 261 -12.47 -7.80 -10.12
C ALA A 261 -10.97 -7.56 -10.38
N ALA A 262 -10.25 -6.92 -9.43
CA ALA A 262 -8.81 -6.74 -9.54
C ALA A 262 -8.05 -8.06 -9.37
N THR A 263 -8.50 -8.95 -8.48
CA THR A 263 -7.95 -10.29 -8.33
C THR A 263 -8.10 -11.11 -9.62
N GLU A 264 -9.28 -11.08 -10.24
CA GLU A 264 -9.54 -11.78 -11.51
C GLU A 264 -8.68 -11.25 -12.67
N ARG A 265 -8.31 -9.95 -12.65
CA ARG A 265 -7.38 -9.36 -13.63
C ARG A 265 -5.95 -9.85 -13.44
N VAL A 266 -5.48 -9.95 -12.20
CA VAL A 266 -4.11 -10.36 -11.88
C VAL A 266 -3.96 -11.88 -11.95
N LEU A 267 -4.99 -12.61 -11.53
CA LEU A 267 -5.05 -14.09 -11.55
C LEU A 267 -6.25 -14.54 -12.39
N PRO A 268 -6.12 -14.62 -13.73
CA PRO A 268 -7.22 -15.03 -14.62
C PRO A 268 -7.81 -16.42 -14.30
N ALA A 269 -7.04 -17.30 -13.65
CA ALA A 269 -7.53 -18.60 -13.18
C ALA A 269 -8.63 -18.48 -12.10
N MET A 270 -8.78 -17.31 -11.48
CA MET A 270 -9.79 -17.04 -10.45
C MET A 270 -11.10 -16.48 -11.00
N VAL A 271 -11.22 -16.24 -12.30
CA VAL A 271 -12.46 -15.74 -12.92
C VAL A 271 -13.63 -16.69 -12.60
N GLY A 272 -14.65 -16.13 -11.95
CA GLY A 272 -15.84 -16.87 -11.51
C GLY A 272 -15.65 -17.81 -10.31
N LYS A 273 -14.44 -17.90 -9.75
CA LYS A 273 -14.15 -18.72 -8.55
C LYS A 273 -14.14 -17.91 -7.26
N ILE A 274 -14.09 -16.59 -7.33
CA ILE A 274 -14.04 -15.72 -6.15
C ILE A 274 -15.17 -14.71 -6.15
N ASN A 275 -15.75 -14.46 -4.97
CA ASN A 275 -16.68 -13.37 -4.73
C ASN A 275 -16.51 -12.83 -3.30
N GLY A 276 -17.12 -11.68 -3.00
CA GLY A 276 -17.03 -11.08 -1.67
C GLY A 276 -17.53 -9.64 -1.62
N HIS A 277 -17.46 -9.08 -0.42
CA HIS A 277 -17.86 -7.71 -0.15
C HIS A 277 -16.96 -7.08 0.92
N SER A 278 -17.12 -5.78 1.14
CA SER A 278 -16.42 -5.02 2.19
C SER A 278 -17.37 -4.66 3.32
N ILE A 279 -16.88 -4.66 4.54
CA ILE A 279 -17.52 -4.11 5.73
C ILE A 279 -16.62 -3.03 6.30
N ARG A 280 -17.06 -1.77 6.30
CA ARG A 280 -16.34 -0.68 6.97
C ARG A 280 -16.69 -0.68 8.44
N VAL A 281 -15.66 -0.56 9.28
CA VAL A 281 -15.76 -0.53 10.75
C VAL A 281 -15.16 0.77 11.30
N PRO A 282 -15.58 1.26 12.49
CA PRO A 282 -15.12 2.53 13.06
C PRO A 282 -13.69 2.44 13.62
N THR A 283 -12.73 2.03 12.80
CA THR A 283 -11.29 2.06 13.10
C THR A 283 -10.59 3.04 12.16
N ILE A 284 -9.53 3.69 12.65
CA ILE A 284 -8.83 4.73 11.91
C ILE A 284 -7.89 4.15 10.85
N ASP A 285 -7.37 2.94 11.09
CA ASP A 285 -6.39 2.26 10.25
C ASP A 285 -6.47 0.75 10.49
N VAL A 286 -5.79 -0.01 9.66
CA VAL A 286 -5.74 -1.46 9.61
C VAL A 286 -7.06 -2.06 9.09
N ALA A 287 -6.91 -3.05 8.27
CA ALA A 287 -7.97 -3.84 7.70
C ALA A 287 -7.65 -5.34 7.83
N ALA A 288 -8.66 -6.17 7.59
CA ALA A 288 -8.49 -7.61 7.54
C ALA A 288 -9.26 -8.20 6.35
N ILE A 289 -8.78 -9.33 5.86
CA ILE A 289 -9.52 -10.21 4.96
C ILE A 289 -9.84 -11.51 5.70
N ASP A 290 -11.11 -11.90 5.67
CA ASP A 290 -11.62 -13.18 6.12
C ASP A 290 -12.03 -13.96 4.86
N VAL A 291 -11.28 -14.99 4.51
CA VAL A 291 -11.45 -15.73 3.26
C VAL A 291 -11.76 -17.19 3.56
N THR A 292 -12.91 -17.67 3.06
CA THR A 292 -13.26 -19.08 3.09
C THR A 292 -12.95 -19.72 1.76
N PHE A 293 -12.12 -20.76 1.74
CA PHE A 293 -11.69 -21.51 0.57
C PHE A 293 -12.33 -22.88 0.50
N VAL A 294 -12.52 -23.38 -0.72
CA VAL A 294 -12.71 -24.78 -1.04
C VAL A 294 -11.62 -25.15 -2.06
N PHE A 295 -10.87 -26.23 -1.79
CA PHE A 295 -9.76 -26.66 -2.65
C PHE A 295 -10.15 -27.82 -3.57
N ASP A 296 -9.40 -27.98 -4.68
CA ASP A 296 -9.49 -29.13 -5.57
C ASP A 296 -8.78 -30.35 -4.98
N THR A 297 -7.67 -30.12 -4.26
CA THR A 297 -6.97 -31.18 -3.53
C THR A 297 -7.85 -31.67 -2.39
N PRO A 298 -8.15 -33.00 -2.31
CA PRO A 298 -8.94 -33.55 -1.23
C PRO A 298 -8.11 -33.61 0.06
N ASP A 299 -8.79 -33.64 1.21
CA ASP A 299 -8.26 -33.93 2.54
C ASP A 299 -7.06 -33.02 2.94
N VAL A 300 -7.06 -31.75 2.49
CA VAL A 300 -6.08 -30.76 2.94
C VAL A 300 -6.23 -30.56 4.45
N SER A 301 -5.14 -30.61 5.21
CA SER A 301 -5.20 -30.30 6.64
C SER A 301 -4.94 -28.82 6.90
N VAL A 302 -5.47 -28.30 8.02
CA VAL A 302 -5.17 -26.94 8.50
C VAL A 302 -3.67 -26.74 8.71
N ASP A 303 -2.97 -27.79 9.16
CA ASP A 303 -1.51 -27.75 9.36
C ASP A 303 -0.75 -27.63 8.02
N ALA A 304 -1.20 -28.30 6.97
CA ALA A 304 -0.60 -28.14 5.64
C ALA A 304 -0.76 -26.69 5.11
N ILE A 305 -1.93 -26.06 5.33
CA ILE A 305 -2.16 -24.64 5.00
C ILE A 305 -1.21 -23.76 5.81
N ARG A 306 -1.12 -23.99 7.12
CA ARG A 306 -0.24 -23.25 8.03
C ARG A 306 1.23 -23.31 7.59
N GLU A 307 1.73 -24.52 7.32
CA GLU A 307 3.10 -24.71 6.85
C GLU A 307 3.37 -24.01 5.53
N LYS A 308 2.42 -24.09 4.60
CA LYS A 308 2.55 -23.45 3.28
C LYS A 308 2.62 -21.93 3.39
N LEU A 309 1.75 -21.32 4.21
CA LEU A 309 1.73 -19.86 4.42
C LEU A 309 2.98 -19.36 5.16
N ARG A 310 3.43 -20.11 6.18
CA ARG A 310 4.71 -19.83 6.86
C ARG A 310 5.90 -19.94 5.91
N ALA A 311 5.96 -20.98 5.10
CA ALA A 311 7.03 -21.13 4.12
C ALA A 311 7.04 -19.98 3.11
N ALA A 312 5.89 -19.55 2.62
CA ALA A 312 5.78 -18.42 1.71
C ALA A 312 6.28 -17.12 2.36
N SER A 313 5.90 -16.84 3.62
CA SER A 313 6.30 -15.62 4.35
C SER A 313 7.81 -15.56 4.65
N LEU A 314 8.48 -16.70 4.76
CA LEU A 314 9.94 -16.78 4.97
C LEU A 314 10.72 -16.89 3.65
N GLY A 315 10.04 -17.25 2.56
CA GLY A 315 10.61 -17.49 1.24
C GLY A 315 10.29 -16.39 0.22
N ASP A 316 9.60 -16.77 -0.86
CA ASP A 316 9.38 -15.92 -2.04
C ASP A 316 8.53 -14.68 -1.76
N LEU A 317 7.66 -14.72 -0.74
CA LEU A 317 6.83 -13.59 -0.31
C LEU A 317 7.37 -12.86 0.93
N ARG A 318 8.63 -13.08 1.27
CA ARG A 318 9.28 -12.32 2.35
C ARG A 318 9.16 -10.82 2.10
N ASN A 319 8.78 -10.04 3.12
CA ASN A 319 8.45 -8.61 3.09
C ASN A 319 7.14 -8.24 2.35
N ILE A 320 6.44 -9.24 1.81
CA ILE A 320 5.09 -9.08 1.25
C ILE A 320 4.06 -9.72 2.16
N MET A 321 4.37 -10.93 2.65
CA MET A 321 3.56 -11.71 3.59
C MET A 321 4.33 -11.91 4.89
N ALA A 322 3.65 -11.73 6.03
CA ALA A 322 4.11 -12.16 7.33
C ALA A 322 3.14 -13.18 7.93
N TYR A 323 3.52 -13.77 9.05
CA TYR A 323 2.74 -14.76 9.77
C TYR A 323 2.93 -14.57 11.28
N THR A 324 1.83 -14.62 12.04
CA THR A 324 1.86 -14.57 13.52
C THR A 324 0.98 -15.64 14.14
N ASP A 325 1.38 -16.16 15.31
CA ASP A 325 0.55 -16.97 16.20
C ASP A 325 0.21 -16.21 17.50
N GLU A 326 0.54 -14.93 17.57
CA GLU A 326 0.20 -14.09 18.72
C GLU A 326 -1.28 -13.67 18.67
N PRO A 327 -1.95 -13.57 19.82
CA PRO A 327 -3.36 -13.15 19.90
C PRO A 327 -3.50 -11.62 19.77
N LEU A 328 -3.26 -11.10 18.58
CA LEU A 328 -3.19 -9.67 18.28
C LEU A 328 -4.54 -9.13 17.79
N VAL A 329 -4.67 -7.79 17.83
CA VAL A 329 -5.82 -7.04 17.33
C VAL A 329 -5.37 -5.94 16.35
N SER A 330 -6.29 -5.28 15.67
CA SER A 330 -5.98 -4.34 14.59
C SER A 330 -4.95 -3.26 14.95
N SER A 331 -4.96 -2.72 16.18
CA SER A 331 -4.01 -1.68 16.58
C SER A 331 -2.55 -2.15 16.63
N ASP A 332 -2.31 -3.46 16.78
CA ASP A 332 -0.97 -4.05 16.82
C ASP A 332 -0.32 -4.12 15.43
N PHE A 333 -1.13 -3.98 14.39
CA PHE A 333 -0.69 -4.02 13.00
C PHE A 333 -0.52 -2.64 12.36
N ILE A 334 -0.75 -1.56 13.11
CA ILE A 334 -0.47 -0.20 12.64
C ILE A 334 1.03 -0.07 12.34
N HIS A 335 1.35 0.49 11.17
CA HIS A 335 2.73 0.72 10.73
C HIS A 335 3.49 -0.56 10.32
N GLN A 336 2.79 -1.65 10.05
CA GLN A 336 3.41 -2.86 9.49
C GLN A 336 3.57 -2.73 7.96
N PRO A 337 4.76 -3.02 7.42
CA PRO A 337 5.05 -2.77 6.01
C PRO A 337 4.61 -3.90 5.06
N GLU A 338 4.24 -5.06 5.57
CA GLU A 338 3.78 -6.19 4.77
C GLU A 338 2.40 -5.92 4.16
N SER A 339 2.14 -6.50 2.99
CA SER A 339 0.82 -6.44 2.33
C SER A 339 -0.24 -7.26 3.04
N LEU A 340 0.18 -8.34 3.72
CA LEU A 340 -0.71 -9.15 4.56
C LEU A 340 0.09 -9.85 5.65
N ILE A 341 -0.56 -10.06 6.81
CA ILE A 341 -0.02 -10.77 7.95
C ILE A 341 -1.03 -11.85 8.32
N ILE A 342 -0.68 -13.11 8.10
CA ILE A 342 -1.55 -14.25 8.37
C ILE A 342 -1.70 -14.41 9.89
N ASP A 343 -2.95 -14.50 10.34
CA ASP A 343 -3.29 -14.84 11.73
C ASP A 343 -3.43 -16.35 11.86
N GLY A 344 -2.39 -16.98 12.38
CA GLY A 344 -2.31 -18.44 12.50
C GLY A 344 -3.30 -19.03 13.48
N GLN A 345 -3.78 -18.24 14.47
CA GLN A 345 -4.80 -18.69 15.41
C GLN A 345 -6.20 -18.72 14.81
N GLN A 346 -6.44 -18.00 13.70
CA GLN A 346 -7.72 -17.92 13.02
C GLN A 346 -7.83 -18.88 11.82
N LEU A 347 -6.87 -19.79 11.63
CA LEU A 347 -6.99 -20.88 10.66
C LEU A 347 -7.94 -21.94 11.19
N MET A 348 -9.00 -22.24 10.43
CA MET A 348 -10.00 -23.21 10.85
C MET A 348 -10.58 -23.97 9.65
N GLN A 349 -11.19 -25.12 9.94
CA GLN A 349 -11.81 -26.00 8.95
C GLN A 349 -13.16 -26.51 9.43
N VAL A 350 -14.11 -26.61 8.53
CA VAL A 350 -15.33 -27.36 8.71
C VAL A 350 -15.71 -28.04 7.38
N GLY A 351 -15.75 -29.38 7.37
CA GLY A 351 -15.92 -30.13 6.11
C GLY A 351 -14.84 -29.76 5.09
N GLU A 352 -15.26 -29.41 3.86
CA GLU A 352 -14.37 -28.95 2.78
C GLU A 352 -14.06 -27.45 2.80
N GLN A 353 -14.56 -26.70 3.81
CA GLN A 353 -14.35 -25.26 3.90
C GLN A 353 -13.19 -24.95 4.85
N TYR A 354 -12.28 -24.12 4.37
CA TYR A 354 -11.11 -23.65 5.11
C TYR A 354 -11.13 -22.14 5.23
N LYS A 355 -11.01 -21.63 6.45
CA LYS A 355 -10.96 -20.20 6.72
C LYS A 355 -9.52 -19.77 6.95
N VAL A 356 -9.12 -18.70 6.26
CA VAL A 356 -7.87 -17.97 6.48
C VAL A 356 -8.21 -16.52 6.79
N PHE A 357 -7.65 -16.03 7.88
CA PHE A 357 -7.78 -14.64 8.30
C PHE A 357 -6.41 -13.95 8.20
N ALA A 358 -6.37 -12.75 7.64
CA ALA A 358 -5.13 -12.00 7.53
C ALA A 358 -5.38 -10.50 7.75
N TRP A 359 -4.42 -9.85 8.39
CA TRP A 359 -4.38 -8.42 8.68
C TRP A 359 -3.53 -7.68 7.66
N TYR A 360 -3.76 -6.39 7.49
CA TYR A 360 -2.88 -5.48 6.73
C TYR A 360 -3.10 -4.03 7.14
N ASP A 361 -2.01 -3.27 7.23
CA ASP A 361 -2.10 -1.82 7.32
C ASP A 361 -2.42 -1.27 5.92
N ASN A 362 -3.66 -0.80 5.75
CA ASN A 362 -4.16 -0.36 4.45
C ASN A 362 -3.52 0.93 3.94
N GLU A 363 -2.82 1.66 4.80
CA GLU A 363 -2.07 2.87 4.46
C GLU A 363 -0.56 2.59 4.36
N TRP A 364 0.05 2.06 5.42
CA TRP A 364 1.49 1.87 5.51
C TRP A 364 1.99 0.72 4.63
N GLY A 365 1.37 -0.43 4.72
CA GLY A 365 1.68 -1.57 3.86
C GLY A 365 1.55 -1.19 2.38
N TYR A 366 0.47 -0.48 2.02
CA TYR A 366 0.24 -0.04 0.67
C TYR A 366 1.26 1.01 0.18
N ALA A 367 1.63 1.99 1.02
CA ALA A 367 2.67 2.96 0.70
C ALA A 367 4.03 2.29 0.45
N ASN A 368 4.37 1.26 1.23
CA ASN A 368 5.57 0.45 1.02
C ASN A 368 5.53 -0.29 -0.32
N ARG A 369 4.39 -0.83 -0.75
CA ARG A 369 4.25 -1.48 -2.08
C ARG A 369 4.48 -0.49 -3.22
N LEU A 370 3.98 0.75 -3.13
CA LEU A 370 4.27 1.79 -4.13
C LEU A 370 5.78 2.10 -4.22
N LEU A 371 6.47 2.16 -3.08
CA LEU A 371 7.92 2.34 -3.06
C LEU A 371 8.68 1.13 -3.61
N ASP A 372 8.23 -0.09 -3.34
CA ASP A 372 8.85 -1.29 -3.88
C ASP A 372 8.69 -1.38 -5.40
N MET A 373 7.55 -0.92 -5.95
CA MET A 373 7.38 -0.77 -7.40
C MET A 373 8.37 0.25 -7.97
N CYS A 374 8.52 1.41 -7.32
CA CYS A 374 9.52 2.40 -7.72
C CYS A 374 10.95 1.84 -7.63
N LEU A 375 11.29 1.10 -6.59
CA LEU A 375 12.59 0.47 -6.43
C LEU A 375 12.85 -0.57 -7.53
N HIS A 376 11.86 -1.40 -7.84
CA HIS A 376 11.95 -2.36 -8.95
C HIS A 376 12.25 -1.64 -10.27
N LEU A 377 11.51 -0.57 -10.59
CA LEU A 377 11.76 0.24 -11.79
C LEU A 377 13.11 0.95 -11.77
N ALA A 378 13.61 1.37 -10.61
CA ALA A 378 14.93 1.98 -10.48
C ALA A 378 16.07 0.98 -10.78
N LEU A 379 15.89 -0.29 -10.43
CA LEU A 379 16.85 -1.37 -10.61
C LEU A 379 16.72 -2.09 -11.96
N SER A 380 15.57 -1.97 -12.63
CA SER A 380 15.34 -2.52 -13.97
C SER A 380 15.99 -1.62 -15.02
N LYS A 381 16.93 -2.16 -15.81
CA LYS A 381 17.62 -1.44 -16.91
C LYS A 381 16.76 -1.42 -18.17
#